data_f13a106aa863d08eb23b1b1d6e52b127
#
_entry.id   f13a106aa863d08eb23b1b1d6e52b127
#
_cell.length_a   1.000
_cell.length_b   1.000
_cell.length_c   1.000
_cell.angle_alpha   90.00
_cell.angle_beta   90.00
_cell.angle_gamma   90.00
#
_symmetry.space_group_name_H-M   'P 1'
#
loop_
_entity.id
_entity.type
_entity.pdbx_description
1 polymer ?
#
loop_
_entity_poly.entity_id
_entity_poly.type
_entity_poly.pdbx_seq_one_letter_code
_entity_poly.pdbx_strand_id
1 'polypeptide(L)'
;EITVGPFDISVNWNIVNGAEIPFVIQVMSENDSWEYGTSLNVLAPEYQLLSTSFLNNLNGTLDPGETSTMEIVMRNIGGAPVNYPTFDVTTSDPYLDITGIASDNAYWWDINTDVIVTIEISVSSDAPIGHSSVSGILIGSLNTPYSAMVSLPITLGLMIEDFETGDFSALSWEHGGDAGWVISPDESHSGNFSAKSGSISHNQTSELSINMNVLYEGELEFAAMASSEMGGSGTVYDFLEFYINGESQDLVIGGNSNWAEYSVVLPQGLHTLSWIYQKDNASSAGEDCVWIDRVVFPPGSVSPLNIDFGDLNSDNIVNILDVIVTVNYLIGHIDLSTVQQQNADMNLDGNINVLDILMIVDLVLED
;
A
#
# COMPACT_ATOMS: atom_id res chain seq x y z
N GLU A 1 9.43 47.29 37.65
CA GLU A 1 9.50 46.14 36.75
C GLU A 1 10.95 45.66 36.74
N ILE A 2 11.18 44.40 37.04
CA ILE A 2 12.50 43.78 37.01
C ILE A 2 12.45 42.64 36.03
N THR A 3 13.35 42.61 35.04
CA THR A 3 13.54 41.50 34.16
C THR A 3 14.56 40.52 34.74
N VAL A 4 14.18 39.28 34.92
CA VAL A 4 15.04 38.20 35.41
C VAL A 4 15.23 37.19 34.30
N GLY A 5 16.45 36.80 34.01
CA GLY A 5 16.81 35.87 32.96
C GLY A 5 17.90 36.42 32.03
N PRO A 6 18.28 35.67 30.96
CA PRO A 6 17.64 34.45 30.45
C PRO A 6 17.89 33.23 31.36
N PHE A 7 16.98 32.25 31.25
CA PHE A 7 17.17 30.91 31.85
C PHE A 7 17.49 29.93 30.73
N ASP A 8 18.55 29.15 30.91
CA ASP A 8 18.90 28.08 29.98
C ASP A 8 18.11 26.83 30.36
N ILE A 9 17.37 26.29 29.43
CA ILE A 9 16.60 25.06 29.55
C ILE A 9 17.15 24.03 28.56
N SER A 10 17.52 22.86 29.07
CA SER A 10 17.94 21.73 28.24
C SER A 10 16.84 20.69 28.26
N VAL A 11 16.39 20.28 27.04
CA VAL A 11 15.35 19.26 26.84
C VAL A 11 16.03 17.99 26.33
N ASN A 12 15.57 16.82 26.80
CA ASN A 12 16.08 15.55 26.33
C ASN A 12 15.69 15.35 24.84
N TRP A 13 16.60 14.80 24.02
CA TRP A 13 16.40 14.56 22.61
C TRP A 13 15.29 13.55 22.28
N ASN A 14 14.94 12.68 23.22
CA ASN A 14 13.93 11.62 23.05
C ASN A 14 12.52 12.04 23.51
N ILE A 15 12.31 13.33 23.75
CA ILE A 15 10.99 13.80 24.14
C ILE A 15 10.05 13.84 22.93
N VAL A 16 8.82 13.39 23.13
CA VAL A 16 7.82 13.32 22.06
C VAL A 16 7.30 14.70 21.67
N ASN A 17 6.90 14.83 20.41
CA ASN A 17 6.22 16.03 19.91
C ASN A 17 4.94 16.31 20.71
N GLY A 18 4.69 17.59 20.99
CA GLY A 18 3.52 18.03 21.76
C GLY A 18 3.60 17.79 23.28
N ALA A 19 4.69 17.23 23.80
CA ALA A 19 4.86 17.07 25.25
C ALA A 19 4.85 18.43 25.96
N GLU A 20 4.11 18.53 27.06
CA GLU A 20 4.04 19.72 27.91
C GLU A 20 4.99 19.57 29.10
N ILE A 21 5.91 20.53 29.24
CA ILE A 21 6.86 20.58 30.37
C ILE A 21 6.40 21.65 31.33
N PRO A 22 5.86 21.30 32.51
CA PRO A 22 5.42 22.27 33.49
C PRO A 22 6.62 22.87 34.26
N PHE A 23 6.55 24.16 34.56
CA PHE A 23 7.50 24.89 35.33
C PHE A 23 6.78 25.64 36.46
N VAL A 24 7.46 25.76 37.60
CA VAL A 24 7.05 26.63 38.67
C VAL A 24 8.15 27.67 38.89
N ILE A 25 7.81 28.91 38.70
CA ILE A 25 8.69 30.04 39.00
C ILE A 25 8.40 30.47 40.41
N GLN A 26 9.39 30.32 41.30
CA GLN A 26 9.31 30.81 42.68
C GLN A 26 10.05 32.12 42.80
N VAL A 27 9.36 33.13 43.30
CA VAL A 27 9.94 34.43 43.66
C VAL A 27 9.90 34.55 45.18
N MET A 28 11.06 34.76 45.81
CA MET A 28 11.18 34.86 47.25
C MET A 28 11.74 36.22 47.64
N SER A 29 11.18 36.80 48.68
CA SER A 29 11.72 37.93 49.44
C SER A 29 12.05 37.51 50.87
N GLU A 30 12.56 38.42 51.70
CA GLU A 30 12.89 38.10 53.09
C GLU A 30 11.69 37.60 53.91
N ASN A 31 10.45 38.00 53.56
CA ASN A 31 9.24 37.69 54.31
C ASN A 31 8.11 37.05 53.51
N ASP A 32 8.22 37.01 52.15
CA ASP A 32 7.15 36.53 51.29
C ASP A 32 7.68 35.62 50.16
N SER A 33 6.86 34.71 49.70
CA SER A 33 7.13 33.89 48.54
C SER A 33 5.90 33.83 47.63
N TRP A 34 6.16 33.88 46.33
CA TRP A 34 5.13 33.75 45.28
C TRP A 34 5.53 32.63 44.33
N GLU A 35 4.54 31.87 43.89
CA GLU A 35 4.69 30.83 42.90
C GLU A 35 3.85 31.15 41.67
N TYR A 36 4.44 30.96 40.51
CA TYR A 36 3.76 31.09 39.22
C TYR A 36 4.01 29.85 38.40
N GLY A 37 2.93 29.10 38.09
CA GLY A 37 2.97 27.93 37.19
C GLY A 37 2.89 28.36 35.74
N THR A 38 3.75 27.82 34.93
CA THR A 38 3.71 27.95 33.45
C THR A 38 4.18 26.65 32.79
N SER A 39 3.98 26.48 31.52
CA SER A 39 4.46 25.32 30.78
C SER A 39 5.06 25.72 29.43
N LEU A 40 5.89 24.85 28.90
CA LEU A 40 6.43 24.91 27.53
C LEU A 40 5.97 23.67 26.76
N ASN A 41 5.49 23.89 25.56
CA ASN A 41 5.20 22.79 24.63
C ASN A 41 6.49 22.45 23.86
N VAL A 42 6.77 21.16 23.76
CA VAL A 42 7.89 20.65 22.99
C VAL A 42 7.44 20.48 21.54
N LEU A 43 8.23 21.00 20.62
CA LEU A 43 8.09 20.75 19.20
C LEU A 43 9.23 19.81 18.79
N ALA A 44 8.88 18.63 18.32
CA ALA A 44 9.82 17.62 17.84
C ALA A 44 9.39 17.11 16.45
N PRO A 45 10.30 16.57 15.64
CA PRO A 45 9.93 15.84 14.45
C PRO A 45 9.11 14.60 14.81
N GLU A 46 8.19 14.24 13.93
CA GLU A 46 7.38 13.02 13.99
C GLU A 46 7.16 12.56 12.57
N TYR A 47 7.19 11.25 12.31
CA TYR A 47 7.23 10.75 10.96
C TYR A 47 6.11 9.77 10.67
N GLN A 48 5.56 9.89 9.47
CA GLN A 48 4.59 8.97 8.90
C GLN A 48 5.15 8.35 7.63
N LEU A 49 5.09 7.03 7.52
CA LEU A 49 5.26 6.32 6.25
C LEU A 49 4.01 6.58 5.40
N LEU A 50 4.19 7.08 4.19
CA LEU A 50 3.09 7.37 3.26
C LEU A 50 2.89 6.24 2.26
N SER A 51 3.97 5.82 1.60
CA SER A 51 3.91 4.76 0.60
C SER A 51 5.25 4.07 0.41
N THR A 52 5.20 2.89 -0.17
CA THR A 52 6.36 2.16 -0.69
C THR A 52 6.06 1.70 -2.11
N SER A 53 7.09 1.72 -2.97
CA SER A 53 6.99 1.20 -4.33
C SER A 53 8.31 0.59 -4.78
N PHE A 54 8.28 -0.28 -5.80
CA PHE A 54 9.48 -0.88 -6.37
C PHE A 54 9.79 -0.25 -7.73
N LEU A 55 11.02 0.29 -7.90
CA LEU A 55 11.38 1.02 -9.12
C LEU A 55 11.75 0.10 -10.30
N ASN A 56 12.27 -1.08 -10.02
CA ASN A 56 12.76 -2.03 -11.04
C ASN A 56 12.04 -3.39 -10.96
N ASN A 57 10.80 -3.37 -10.49
CA ASN A 57 10.00 -4.56 -10.26
C ASN A 57 8.66 -4.38 -10.99
N LEU A 58 8.44 -5.21 -12.01
CA LEU A 58 7.31 -5.04 -12.93
C LEU A 58 6.00 -5.60 -12.38
N ASN A 59 6.07 -6.55 -11.43
CA ASN A 59 4.88 -7.13 -10.82
C ASN A 59 4.44 -6.43 -9.52
N GLY A 60 5.19 -5.42 -9.05
CA GLY A 60 4.86 -4.69 -7.82
C GLY A 60 5.03 -5.48 -6.53
N THR A 61 5.54 -6.73 -6.60
CA THR A 61 5.79 -7.60 -5.44
C THR A 61 7.28 -7.90 -5.30
N LEU A 62 7.74 -8.14 -4.10
CA LEU A 62 9.12 -8.55 -3.82
C LEU A 62 9.17 -10.07 -3.70
N ASP A 63 9.67 -10.75 -4.73
CA ASP A 63 9.64 -12.20 -4.82
C ASP A 63 10.87 -12.90 -4.21
N PRO A 64 10.74 -14.16 -3.77
CA PRO A 64 11.88 -14.96 -3.35
C PRO A 64 12.96 -15.07 -4.44
N GLY A 65 14.21 -14.75 -4.07
CA GLY A 65 15.36 -14.73 -4.99
C GLY A 65 15.56 -13.42 -5.75
N GLU A 66 14.70 -12.45 -5.57
CA GLU A 66 14.76 -11.16 -6.25
C GLU A 66 15.66 -10.16 -5.53
N THR A 67 16.18 -9.19 -6.32
CA THR A 67 16.81 -7.96 -5.82
C THR A 67 16.12 -6.79 -6.51
N SER A 68 15.58 -5.88 -5.72
CA SER A 68 14.84 -4.72 -6.23
C SER A 68 15.25 -3.44 -5.53
N THR A 69 14.98 -2.30 -6.15
CA THR A 69 15.10 -0.97 -5.54
C THR A 69 13.74 -0.54 -5.01
N MET A 70 13.63 -0.38 -3.71
CA MET A 70 12.42 0.11 -3.07
C MET A 70 12.52 1.61 -2.84
N GLU A 71 11.50 2.34 -3.25
CA GLU A 71 11.27 3.74 -2.92
C GLU A 71 10.31 3.82 -1.72
N ILE A 72 10.67 4.64 -0.73
CA ILE A 72 9.94 4.81 0.52
C ILE A 72 9.65 6.31 0.67
N VAL A 73 8.38 6.67 0.68
CA VAL A 73 7.95 8.07 0.87
C VAL A 73 7.52 8.27 2.31
N MET A 74 8.12 9.24 2.98
CA MET A 74 7.80 9.58 4.37
C MET A 74 7.54 11.07 4.53
N ARG A 75 6.63 11.43 5.43
CA ARG A 75 6.28 12.80 5.79
C ARG A 75 6.70 13.13 7.21
N ASN A 76 7.27 14.32 7.41
CA ASN A 76 7.43 14.89 8.74
C ASN A 76 6.12 15.55 9.17
N ILE A 77 5.34 14.89 10.01
CA ILE A 77 4.06 15.37 10.56
C ILE A 77 4.23 16.08 11.91
N GLY A 78 5.47 16.20 12.40
CA GLY A 78 5.80 16.80 13.69
C GLY A 78 5.79 18.32 13.68
N GLY A 79 6.14 18.90 14.83
CA GLY A 79 6.19 20.34 15.06
C GLY A 79 7.55 20.99 14.81
N ALA A 80 8.58 20.21 14.43
CA ALA A 80 9.93 20.72 14.17
C ALA A 80 10.55 20.10 12.91
N PRO A 81 11.38 20.86 12.16
CA PRO A 81 12.13 20.33 11.03
C PRO A 81 13.34 19.50 11.50
N VAL A 82 13.92 18.73 10.58
CA VAL A 82 15.19 18.00 10.78
C VAL A 82 16.30 18.62 9.95
N ASN A 83 17.38 18.97 10.63
CA ASN A 83 18.60 19.45 9.98
C ASN A 83 19.51 18.27 9.64
N TYR A 84 19.97 18.20 8.41
CA TYR A 84 20.85 17.14 7.91
C TYR A 84 20.31 15.75 8.28
N PRO A 85 19.11 15.38 7.79
CA PRO A 85 18.52 14.08 8.07
C PRO A 85 19.46 12.96 7.62
N THR A 86 19.51 11.91 8.43
CA THR A 86 20.23 10.68 8.11
C THR A 86 19.24 9.51 8.19
N PHE A 87 19.39 8.57 7.30
CA PHE A 87 18.53 7.39 7.21
C PHE A 87 19.37 6.14 7.28
N ASP A 88 18.92 5.17 8.06
CA ASP A 88 19.48 3.83 8.11
C ASP A 88 18.32 2.85 8.15
N VAL A 89 18.36 1.79 7.34
CA VAL A 89 17.32 0.77 7.31
C VAL A 89 17.92 -0.54 7.78
N THR A 90 17.33 -1.08 8.84
CA THR A 90 17.82 -2.28 9.48
C THR A 90 16.76 -3.37 9.49
N THR A 91 17.18 -4.59 9.20
CA THR A 91 16.35 -5.77 9.33
C THR A 91 17.09 -6.83 10.17
N SER A 92 16.32 -7.59 10.93
CA SER A 92 16.80 -8.83 11.56
C SER A 92 16.23 -10.08 10.89
N ASP A 93 15.51 -9.90 9.81
CA ASP A 93 14.88 -10.97 9.06
C ASP A 93 15.93 -11.79 8.31
N PRO A 94 15.93 -13.12 8.43
CA PRO A 94 16.95 -13.96 7.82
C PRO A 94 16.84 -14.08 6.30
N TYR A 95 15.71 -13.68 5.72
CA TYR A 95 15.45 -13.74 4.29
C TYR A 95 15.69 -12.42 3.56
N LEU A 96 15.93 -11.33 4.29
CA LEU A 96 16.10 -9.99 3.72
C LEU A 96 17.53 -9.48 3.92
N ASP A 97 18.12 -8.95 2.86
CA ASP A 97 19.36 -8.15 2.92
C ASP A 97 19.06 -6.77 2.34
N ILE A 98 19.34 -5.71 3.13
CA ILE A 98 19.03 -4.32 2.77
C ILE A 98 20.32 -3.54 2.69
N THR A 99 20.56 -2.90 1.54
CA THR A 99 21.76 -2.14 1.23
C THR A 99 21.42 -0.86 0.46
N GLY A 100 22.42 -0.10 0.05
CA GLY A 100 22.31 0.97 -0.95
C GLY A 100 21.41 2.14 -0.58
N ILE A 101 21.39 2.54 0.70
CA ILE A 101 20.48 3.60 1.19
C ILE A 101 20.86 4.96 0.60
N ALA A 102 19.89 5.63 -0.01
CA ALA A 102 20.00 7.01 -0.51
C ALA A 102 18.73 7.81 -0.17
N SER A 103 18.81 9.13 -0.18
CA SER A 103 17.65 9.99 -0.03
C SER A 103 17.74 11.22 -0.94
N ASP A 104 16.61 11.76 -1.34
CA ASP A 104 16.49 12.97 -2.14
C ASP A 104 16.77 14.27 -1.35
N ASN A 105 16.76 14.19 -0.02
CA ASN A 105 16.96 15.33 0.87
C ASN A 105 18.09 15.09 1.88
N ALA A 106 19.21 15.79 1.67
CA ALA A 106 20.41 15.66 2.52
C ALA A 106 20.61 16.81 3.52
N TYR A 107 19.80 17.90 3.47
CA TYR A 107 20.12 19.13 4.22
C TYR A 107 19.03 19.59 5.17
N TRP A 108 17.75 19.54 4.75
CA TRP A 108 16.67 20.12 5.50
C TRP A 108 15.33 19.42 5.19
N TRP A 109 14.73 18.81 6.19
CA TRP A 109 13.41 18.19 6.08
C TRP A 109 12.42 19.00 6.91
N ASP A 110 11.59 19.78 6.23
CA ASP A 110 10.64 20.69 6.87
C ASP A 110 9.38 19.97 7.36
N ILE A 111 8.62 20.65 8.21
CA ILE A 111 7.32 20.17 8.68
C ILE A 111 6.33 20.09 7.51
N ASN A 112 5.47 19.06 7.53
CA ASN A 112 4.48 18.78 6.47
C ASN A 112 5.07 18.64 5.06
N THR A 113 6.34 18.27 4.92
CA THR A 113 6.97 17.94 3.66
C THR A 113 7.39 16.48 3.61
N ASP A 114 7.53 15.96 2.39
CA ASP A 114 7.89 14.57 2.14
C ASP A 114 9.39 14.44 1.88
N VAL A 115 9.91 13.25 2.14
CA VAL A 115 11.24 12.81 1.73
C VAL A 115 11.10 11.44 1.08
N ILE A 116 11.90 11.22 0.05
CA ILE A 116 12.02 9.94 -0.63
C ILE A 116 13.33 9.28 -0.20
N VAL A 117 13.22 8.08 0.34
CA VAL A 117 14.37 7.22 0.66
C VAL A 117 14.33 6.01 -0.26
N THR A 118 15.45 5.72 -0.92
CA THR A 118 15.60 4.53 -1.74
C THR A 118 16.56 3.54 -1.09
N ILE A 119 16.22 2.26 -1.15
CA ILE A 119 17.07 1.16 -0.67
C ILE A 119 17.18 0.08 -1.74
N GLU A 120 18.29 -0.65 -1.75
CA GLU A 120 18.38 -1.93 -2.43
C GLU A 120 18.00 -3.03 -1.44
N ILE A 121 17.03 -3.87 -1.81
CA ILE A 121 16.55 -4.99 -1.03
C ILE A 121 16.71 -6.27 -1.83
N SER A 122 17.31 -7.28 -1.22
CA SER A 122 17.47 -8.62 -1.81
C SER A 122 16.77 -9.64 -0.94
N VAL A 123 16.05 -10.56 -1.57
CA VAL A 123 15.31 -11.62 -0.92
C VAL A 123 16.02 -12.97 -1.17
N SER A 124 16.17 -13.77 -0.13
CA SER A 124 16.69 -15.14 -0.27
C SER A 124 15.75 -16.00 -1.13
N SER A 125 16.30 -16.83 -2.01
CA SER A 125 15.52 -17.73 -2.88
C SER A 125 14.73 -18.80 -2.13
N ASP A 126 15.05 -19.04 -0.86
CA ASP A 126 14.36 -19.98 0.03
C ASP A 126 13.35 -19.29 0.97
N ALA A 127 13.10 -17.99 0.77
CA ALA A 127 12.09 -17.27 1.52
C ALA A 127 10.68 -17.82 1.20
N PRO A 128 9.85 -18.08 2.21
CA PRO A 128 8.48 -18.50 1.95
C PRO A 128 7.64 -17.38 1.33
N ILE A 129 6.81 -17.71 0.33
CA ILE A 129 5.80 -16.79 -0.17
C ILE A 129 4.80 -16.45 0.96
N GLY A 130 4.41 -15.19 1.08
CA GLY A 130 3.58 -14.70 2.17
C GLY A 130 4.35 -14.44 3.47
N HIS A 131 5.69 -14.64 3.47
CA HIS A 131 6.51 -14.26 4.62
C HIS A 131 6.44 -12.76 4.84
N SER A 132 6.04 -12.36 6.04
CA SER A 132 5.94 -10.95 6.44
C SER A 132 7.00 -10.62 7.48
N SER A 133 7.63 -9.48 7.30
CA SER A 133 8.67 -8.95 8.17
C SER A 133 8.42 -7.47 8.43
N VAL A 134 8.92 -6.96 9.55
CA VAL A 134 8.92 -5.53 9.84
C VAL A 134 10.36 -5.09 10.02
N SER A 135 10.85 -4.30 9.07
CA SER A 135 12.14 -3.63 9.15
C SER A 135 12.00 -2.28 9.85
N GLY A 136 13.11 -1.72 10.33
CA GLY A 136 13.14 -0.42 10.99
C GLY A 136 13.86 0.61 10.14
N ILE A 137 13.23 1.76 9.91
CA ILE A 137 13.89 2.94 9.33
C ILE A 137 14.31 3.84 10.49
N LEU A 138 15.60 3.88 10.77
CA LEU A 138 16.17 4.79 11.76
C LEU A 138 16.42 6.15 11.11
N ILE A 139 15.75 7.17 11.61
CA ILE A 139 15.89 8.55 11.16
C ILE A 139 16.65 9.31 12.22
N GLY A 140 17.76 9.90 11.81
CA GLY A 140 18.61 10.69 12.69
C GLY A 140 18.86 12.10 12.14
N SER A 141 19.74 12.83 12.83
CA SER A 141 20.27 14.11 12.39
C SER A 141 21.79 14.11 12.59
N LEU A 142 22.53 14.46 11.58
CA LEU A 142 24.01 14.41 11.60
C LEU A 142 24.64 15.20 12.76
N ASN A 143 23.98 16.27 13.21
CA ASN A 143 24.53 17.22 14.16
C ASN A 143 23.90 17.14 15.56
N THR A 144 22.99 16.21 15.80
CA THR A 144 22.30 16.05 17.07
C THR A 144 22.17 14.56 17.44
N PRO A 145 22.08 14.20 18.70
CA PRO A 145 21.82 12.82 19.12
C PRO A 145 20.35 12.40 18.94
N TYR A 146 19.53 13.20 18.24
CA TYR A 146 18.16 12.86 17.95
C TYR A 146 18.08 11.65 17.03
N SER A 147 17.21 10.70 17.34
CA SER A 147 16.84 9.60 16.48
C SER A 147 15.40 9.14 16.74
N ALA A 148 14.74 8.74 15.70
CA ALA A 148 13.41 8.11 15.75
C ALA A 148 13.38 6.91 14.81
N MET A 149 12.46 5.99 15.04
CA MET A 149 12.30 4.80 14.22
C MET A 149 10.90 4.77 13.62
N VAL A 150 10.83 4.47 12.32
CA VAL A 150 9.60 4.22 11.57
C VAL A 150 9.58 2.75 11.18
N SER A 151 8.44 2.09 11.33
CA SER A 151 8.26 0.70 10.92
C SER A 151 8.06 0.62 9.40
N LEU A 152 8.77 -0.31 8.77
CA LEU A 152 8.65 -0.65 7.35
C LEU A 152 8.17 -2.10 7.24
N PRO A 153 6.87 -2.33 7.06
CA PRO A 153 6.34 -3.67 6.80
C PRO A 153 6.73 -4.13 5.39
N ILE A 154 7.12 -5.38 5.26
CA ILE A 154 7.51 -6.02 4.00
C ILE A 154 6.85 -7.39 3.95
N THR A 155 6.12 -7.68 2.86
CA THR A 155 5.55 -9.00 2.59
C THR A 155 6.09 -9.52 1.28
N LEU A 156 6.45 -10.81 1.23
CA LEU A 156 7.11 -11.42 0.08
C LEU A 156 6.12 -12.19 -0.78
N GLY A 157 6.17 -11.95 -2.10
CA GLY A 157 5.42 -12.71 -3.10
C GLY A 157 3.89 -12.56 -3.02
N LEU A 158 3.37 -11.58 -2.29
CA LEU A 158 1.94 -11.28 -2.23
C LEU A 158 1.67 -9.82 -2.54
N MET A 159 0.76 -9.60 -3.47
CA MET A 159 0.19 -8.27 -3.73
C MET A 159 -0.94 -8.02 -2.72
N ILE A 160 -0.84 -6.94 -1.98
CA ILE A 160 -1.83 -6.53 -0.98
C ILE A 160 -2.23 -5.08 -1.26
N GLU A 161 -3.55 -4.85 -1.32
CA GLU A 161 -4.12 -3.50 -1.28
C GLU A 161 -4.73 -3.27 0.09
N ASP A 162 -4.18 -2.32 0.83
CA ASP A 162 -4.61 -1.94 2.18
C ASP A 162 -5.15 -0.51 2.26
N PHE A 163 -5.24 0.18 1.09
CA PHE A 163 -5.73 1.55 0.93
C PHE A 163 -5.00 2.62 1.74
N GLU A 164 -3.85 2.30 2.33
CA GLU A 164 -3.09 3.20 3.21
C GLU A 164 -2.39 4.36 2.46
N THR A 165 -2.37 4.35 1.13
CA THR A 165 -1.99 5.52 0.31
C THR A 165 -2.96 6.69 0.49
N GLY A 166 -4.18 6.44 0.99
CA GLY A 166 -5.24 7.43 1.14
C GLY A 166 -5.96 7.76 -0.18
N ASP A 167 -5.67 7.04 -1.24
CA ASP A 167 -6.32 7.10 -2.55
C ASP A 167 -6.27 5.73 -3.25
N PHE A 168 -6.76 5.64 -4.50
CA PHE A 168 -6.75 4.42 -5.30
C PHE A 168 -5.53 4.32 -6.23
N SER A 169 -4.41 4.95 -5.91
CA SER A 169 -3.24 5.02 -6.80
C SER A 169 -2.32 3.79 -6.73
N ALA A 170 -2.41 2.97 -5.67
CA ALA A 170 -1.55 1.80 -5.50
C ALA A 170 -1.78 0.73 -6.57
N LEU A 171 -3.04 0.53 -6.97
CA LEU A 171 -3.45 -0.38 -8.03
C LEU A 171 -4.43 0.30 -8.99
N SER A 172 -4.66 -0.32 -10.15
CA SER A 172 -5.51 0.25 -11.21
C SER A 172 -6.99 -0.03 -10.97
N TRP A 173 -7.53 0.54 -9.92
CA TRP A 173 -8.94 0.43 -9.57
C TRP A 173 -9.84 1.21 -10.55
N GLU A 174 -10.94 0.60 -10.92
CA GLU A 174 -11.99 1.20 -11.74
C GLU A 174 -13.26 1.38 -10.91
N HIS A 175 -14.00 2.47 -11.19
CA HIS A 175 -15.25 2.80 -10.51
C HIS A 175 -16.41 2.71 -11.47
N GLY A 176 -17.47 2.01 -11.06
CA GLY A 176 -18.71 1.83 -11.84
C GLY A 176 -19.97 2.12 -11.05
N GLY A 177 -21.11 1.88 -11.69
CA GLY A 177 -22.42 2.12 -11.13
C GLY A 177 -22.82 3.61 -11.10
N ASP A 178 -23.68 3.98 -10.16
CA ASP A 178 -24.25 5.33 -10.05
C ASP A 178 -23.38 6.29 -9.21
N ALA A 179 -22.49 5.74 -8.36
CA ALA A 179 -21.52 6.51 -7.59
C ALA A 179 -20.23 5.72 -7.35
N GLY A 180 -19.08 6.38 -7.53
CA GLY A 180 -17.76 5.78 -7.29
C GLY A 180 -17.45 5.59 -5.81
N TRP A 181 -16.62 4.61 -5.50
CA TRP A 181 -16.08 4.38 -4.16
C TRP A 181 -15.11 5.48 -3.75
N VAL A 182 -14.90 5.64 -2.46
CA VAL A 182 -14.01 6.65 -1.87
C VAL A 182 -13.13 6.02 -0.79
N ILE A 183 -11.95 6.55 -0.57
CA ILE A 183 -11.15 6.18 0.59
C ILE A 183 -11.68 6.91 1.82
N SER A 184 -11.86 6.16 2.91
CA SER A 184 -12.47 6.64 4.15
C SER A 184 -11.58 6.35 5.35
N PRO A 185 -11.37 7.34 6.23
CA PRO A 185 -10.72 7.14 7.53
C PRO A 185 -11.73 6.80 8.65
N ASP A 186 -13.04 6.67 8.34
CA ASP A 186 -14.08 6.50 9.36
C ASP A 186 -14.05 5.12 9.98
N GLU A 187 -13.80 4.10 9.16
CA GLU A 187 -13.71 2.70 9.53
C GLU A 187 -12.56 2.04 8.78
N SER A 188 -11.78 1.17 9.44
CA SER A 188 -10.73 0.34 8.83
C SER A 188 -10.62 -1.01 9.53
N HIS A 189 -10.28 -2.05 8.78
CA HIS A 189 -9.94 -3.37 9.34
C HIS A 189 -8.50 -3.38 9.85
N SER A 190 -7.60 -2.77 9.08
CA SER A 190 -6.19 -2.57 9.40
C SER A 190 -5.77 -1.14 9.06
N GLY A 191 -4.71 -0.65 9.68
CA GLY A 191 -4.20 0.70 9.39
C GLY A 191 -5.18 1.83 9.74
N ASN A 192 -5.27 2.83 8.84
CA ASN A 192 -6.04 4.07 9.06
C ASN A 192 -7.15 4.29 8.02
N PHE A 193 -7.13 3.58 6.90
CA PHE A 193 -8.02 3.81 5.77
C PHE A 193 -8.66 2.51 5.29
N SER A 194 -9.78 2.63 4.60
CA SER A 194 -10.43 1.56 3.86
C SER A 194 -11.15 2.14 2.64
N ALA A 195 -11.56 1.30 1.70
CA ALA A 195 -12.44 1.71 0.61
C ALA A 195 -13.90 1.61 1.04
N LYS A 196 -14.65 2.72 0.90
CA LYS A 196 -16.08 2.86 1.22
C LYS A 196 -16.88 3.02 -0.05
N SER A 197 -18.00 2.32 -0.15
CA SER A 197 -18.93 2.47 -1.29
C SER A 197 -19.43 3.89 -1.45
N GLY A 198 -19.70 4.29 -2.69
CA GLY A 198 -20.31 5.59 -2.99
C GLY A 198 -21.71 5.69 -2.41
N SER A 199 -22.14 6.94 -2.15
CA SER A 199 -23.50 7.23 -1.67
C SER A 199 -24.50 7.09 -2.81
N ILE A 200 -25.40 6.12 -2.71
CA ILE A 200 -26.39 5.76 -3.73
C ILE A 200 -27.82 5.83 -3.19
N SER A 201 -28.76 6.02 -4.11
CA SER A 201 -30.20 5.99 -3.83
C SER A 201 -30.78 4.58 -4.11
N HIS A 202 -32.08 4.39 -3.82
CA HIS A 202 -32.79 3.15 -4.12
C HIS A 202 -32.68 2.74 -5.59
N ASN A 203 -32.58 1.44 -5.85
CA ASN A 203 -32.36 0.82 -7.17
C ASN A 203 -31.09 1.32 -7.90
N GLN A 204 -30.06 1.69 -7.15
CA GLN A 204 -28.78 2.11 -7.65
C GLN A 204 -27.67 1.16 -7.17
N THR A 205 -26.52 1.25 -7.84
CA THR A 205 -25.32 0.46 -7.52
C THR A 205 -24.10 1.36 -7.39
N SER A 206 -23.12 0.88 -6.61
CA SER A 206 -21.79 1.46 -6.51
C SER A 206 -20.78 0.33 -6.66
N GLU A 207 -19.95 0.37 -7.70
CA GLU A 207 -19.01 -0.68 -8.05
C GLU A 207 -17.57 -0.20 -7.87
N LEU A 208 -16.75 -1.08 -7.32
CA LEU A 208 -15.29 -1.00 -7.35
C LEU A 208 -14.78 -2.27 -8.02
N SER A 209 -13.96 -2.12 -9.06
CA SER A 209 -13.44 -3.26 -9.80
C SER A 209 -11.97 -3.12 -10.13
N ILE A 210 -11.32 -4.26 -10.37
CA ILE A 210 -9.93 -4.34 -10.79
C ILE A 210 -9.75 -5.51 -11.74
N ASN A 211 -8.92 -5.31 -12.77
CA ASN A 211 -8.45 -6.39 -13.62
C ASN A 211 -7.17 -6.98 -13.03
N MET A 212 -7.10 -8.31 -12.95
CA MET A 212 -5.96 -9.02 -12.37
C MET A 212 -5.63 -10.26 -13.19
N ASN A 213 -4.37 -10.44 -13.54
CA ASN A 213 -3.89 -11.70 -14.12
C ASN A 213 -3.32 -12.57 -12.98
N VAL A 214 -3.93 -13.73 -12.78
CA VAL A 214 -3.56 -14.71 -11.75
C VAL A 214 -2.72 -15.79 -12.39
N LEU A 215 -1.44 -15.87 -12.03
CA LEU A 215 -0.52 -16.86 -12.62
C LEU A 215 -0.74 -18.26 -12.11
N TYR A 216 -1.13 -18.41 -10.88
CA TYR A 216 -1.39 -19.68 -10.23
C TYR A 216 -2.70 -19.60 -9.49
N GLU A 217 -3.55 -20.65 -9.63
CA GLU A 217 -4.77 -20.75 -8.82
C GLU A 217 -4.44 -20.56 -7.34
N GLY A 218 -5.20 -19.69 -6.66
CA GLY A 218 -5.00 -19.39 -5.26
C GLY A 218 -6.20 -18.65 -4.66
N GLU A 219 -6.10 -18.26 -3.41
CA GLU A 219 -7.15 -17.55 -2.70
C GLU A 219 -6.96 -16.05 -2.81
N LEU A 220 -8.01 -15.35 -3.25
CA LEU A 220 -8.21 -13.93 -3.00
C LEU A 220 -8.82 -13.79 -1.62
N GLU A 221 -8.18 -13.02 -0.75
CA GLU A 221 -8.72 -12.70 0.58
C GLU A 221 -9.03 -11.20 0.66
N PHE A 222 -10.08 -10.84 1.37
CA PHE A 222 -10.36 -9.43 1.70
C PHE A 222 -11.19 -9.33 2.97
N ALA A 223 -11.05 -8.22 3.69
CA ALA A 223 -11.93 -7.86 4.79
C ALA A 223 -13.09 -7.00 4.28
N ALA A 224 -14.28 -7.20 4.84
CA ALA A 224 -15.43 -6.36 4.55
C ALA A 224 -16.33 -6.14 5.76
N MET A 225 -17.02 -5.00 5.76
CA MET A 225 -18.01 -4.60 6.76
C MET A 225 -19.19 -3.91 6.06
N ALA A 226 -20.38 -4.02 6.63
CA ALA A 226 -21.58 -3.37 6.13
C ALA A 226 -22.35 -2.65 7.24
N SER A 227 -22.95 -1.52 6.86
CA SER A 227 -23.95 -0.81 7.67
C SER A 227 -25.11 -0.42 6.75
N SER A 228 -26.03 -1.34 6.53
CA SER A 228 -27.08 -1.27 5.51
C SER A 228 -28.41 -1.87 5.98
N GLU A 229 -29.43 -1.84 5.12
CA GLU A 229 -30.76 -2.34 5.46
C GLU A 229 -30.82 -3.86 5.58
N MET A 230 -31.41 -4.31 6.71
CA MET A 230 -31.73 -5.72 6.95
C MET A 230 -33.12 -5.85 7.57
N GLY A 231 -33.91 -6.77 7.06
CA GLY A 231 -35.25 -7.08 7.60
C GLY A 231 -35.21 -7.83 8.91
N GLY A 232 -36.34 -7.79 9.64
CA GLY A 232 -36.49 -8.45 10.95
C GLY A 232 -36.32 -9.97 10.94
N SER A 233 -36.38 -10.61 9.76
CA SER A 233 -36.12 -12.05 9.57
C SER A 233 -34.63 -12.36 9.25
N GLY A 234 -33.75 -11.36 9.21
CA GLY A 234 -32.36 -11.52 8.80
C GLY A 234 -32.15 -11.48 7.27
N THR A 235 -33.19 -11.15 6.50
CA THR A 235 -33.06 -10.93 5.07
C THR A 235 -32.32 -9.61 4.83
N VAL A 236 -31.24 -9.65 4.06
CA VAL A 236 -30.49 -8.47 3.65
C VAL A 236 -31.13 -7.91 2.39
N TYR A 237 -31.39 -6.60 2.36
CA TYR A 237 -32.01 -5.91 1.22
C TYR A 237 -31.00 -5.05 0.47
N ASP A 238 -30.14 -4.35 1.21
CA ASP A 238 -29.05 -3.56 0.67
C ASP A 238 -27.73 -4.26 1.07
N PHE A 239 -26.89 -4.59 0.08
CA PHE A 239 -25.72 -5.43 0.33
C PHE A 239 -24.58 -5.25 -0.67
N LEU A 240 -23.39 -5.63 -0.23
CA LEU A 240 -22.23 -5.88 -1.09
C LEU A 240 -22.30 -7.31 -1.61
N GLU A 241 -22.05 -7.49 -2.89
CA GLU A 241 -21.88 -8.80 -3.53
C GLU A 241 -20.58 -8.81 -4.33
N PHE A 242 -19.86 -9.92 -4.30
CA PHE A 242 -18.59 -10.09 -5.00
C PHE A 242 -18.77 -10.90 -6.29
N TYR A 243 -18.11 -10.42 -7.36
CA TYR A 243 -18.20 -11.00 -8.70
C TYR A 243 -16.82 -11.29 -9.28
N ILE A 244 -16.71 -12.37 -10.05
CA ILE A 244 -15.59 -12.70 -10.92
C ILE A 244 -16.08 -12.75 -12.36
N ASN A 245 -15.53 -11.93 -13.25
CA ASN A 245 -15.91 -11.85 -14.68
C ASN A 245 -17.42 -11.62 -14.88
N GLY A 246 -18.05 -10.87 -13.98
CA GLY A 246 -19.49 -10.59 -13.98
C GLY A 246 -20.38 -11.72 -13.45
N GLU A 247 -19.79 -12.82 -12.97
CA GLU A 247 -20.52 -13.92 -12.34
C GLU A 247 -20.45 -13.80 -10.81
N SER A 248 -21.63 -13.84 -10.14
CA SER A 248 -21.71 -13.78 -8.67
C SER A 248 -21.02 -14.98 -8.04
N GLN A 249 -20.32 -14.71 -6.96
CA GLN A 249 -19.69 -15.74 -6.12
C GLN A 249 -20.56 -16.15 -4.92
N ASP A 250 -21.85 -15.76 -4.90
CA ASP A 250 -22.80 -15.98 -3.81
C ASP A 250 -22.32 -15.42 -2.45
N LEU A 251 -21.37 -14.47 -2.49
CA LEU A 251 -20.83 -13.79 -1.32
C LEU A 251 -21.58 -12.48 -1.10
N VAL A 252 -22.53 -12.48 -0.18
CA VAL A 252 -23.42 -11.35 0.14
C VAL A 252 -23.13 -10.84 1.54
N ILE A 253 -22.80 -9.56 1.66
CA ILE A 253 -22.44 -8.89 2.91
C ILE A 253 -23.32 -7.66 3.09
N GLY A 254 -24.15 -7.65 4.15
CA GLY A 254 -25.06 -6.55 4.40
C GLY A 254 -25.64 -6.56 5.82
N GLY A 255 -26.56 -5.66 6.10
CA GLY A 255 -27.06 -5.39 7.44
C GLY A 255 -26.01 -4.65 8.29
N ASN A 256 -26.09 -4.77 9.61
CA ASN A 256 -25.07 -4.26 10.53
C ASN A 256 -24.07 -5.38 10.86
N SER A 257 -23.03 -5.52 10.06
CA SER A 257 -21.94 -6.46 10.31
C SER A 257 -20.73 -5.77 10.93
N ASN A 258 -19.91 -6.53 11.63
CA ASN A 258 -18.55 -6.12 11.97
C ASN A 258 -17.60 -6.52 10.83
N TRP A 259 -16.39 -6.02 10.85
CA TRP A 259 -15.31 -6.50 9.99
C TRP A 259 -15.18 -8.01 10.06
N ALA A 260 -15.16 -8.65 8.89
CA ALA A 260 -14.92 -10.08 8.73
C ALA A 260 -14.05 -10.32 7.50
N GLU A 261 -13.23 -11.36 7.54
CA GLU A 261 -12.39 -11.79 6.43
C GLU A 261 -13.16 -12.79 5.56
N TYR A 262 -13.01 -12.66 4.25
CA TYR A 262 -13.62 -13.50 3.22
C TYR A 262 -12.54 -14.02 2.30
N SER A 263 -12.73 -15.23 1.78
CA SER A 263 -11.81 -15.87 0.85
C SER A 263 -12.58 -16.47 -0.32
N VAL A 264 -12.06 -16.29 -1.53
CA VAL A 264 -12.60 -16.83 -2.78
C VAL A 264 -11.45 -17.36 -3.62
N VAL A 265 -11.59 -18.60 -4.15
CA VAL A 265 -10.58 -19.18 -5.03
C VAL A 265 -10.63 -18.49 -6.40
N LEU A 266 -9.49 -17.96 -6.84
CA LEU A 266 -9.29 -17.44 -8.19
C LEU A 266 -8.54 -18.47 -9.03
N PRO A 267 -9.11 -18.96 -10.13
CA PRO A 267 -8.38 -19.78 -11.10
C PRO A 267 -7.24 -19.00 -11.75
N GLN A 268 -6.31 -19.72 -12.38
CA GLN A 268 -5.32 -19.10 -13.27
C GLN A 268 -6.01 -18.37 -14.43
N GLY A 269 -5.50 -17.19 -14.79
CA GLY A 269 -5.96 -16.40 -15.93
C GLY A 269 -6.26 -14.95 -15.59
N LEU A 270 -6.76 -14.23 -16.61
CA LEU A 270 -7.18 -12.83 -16.47
C LEU A 270 -8.60 -12.77 -15.90
N HIS A 271 -8.78 -12.02 -14.83
CA HIS A 271 -10.06 -11.84 -14.17
C HIS A 271 -10.38 -10.37 -13.95
N THR A 272 -11.65 -10.01 -14.15
CA THR A 272 -12.24 -8.79 -13.61
C THR A 272 -12.89 -9.14 -12.29
N LEU A 273 -12.42 -8.53 -11.21
CA LEU A 273 -12.93 -8.71 -9.85
C LEU A 273 -13.75 -7.48 -9.50
N SER A 274 -15.00 -7.66 -9.06
CA SER A 274 -15.91 -6.54 -8.76
C SER A 274 -16.56 -6.70 -7.39
N TRP A 275 -16.52 -5.64 -6.61
CA TRP A 275 -17.27 -5.46 -5.37
C TRP A 275 -18.40 -4.47 -5.64
N ILE A 276 -19.64 -4.96 -5.62
CA ILE A 276 -20.82 -4.17 -6.01
C ILE A 276 -21.74 -4.01 -4.79
N TYR A 277 -21.83 -2.78 -4.27
CA TYR A 277 -22.86 -2.41 -3.33
C TYR A 277 -24.13 -2.04 -4.07
N GLN A 278 -25.25 -2.65 -3.70
CA GLN A 278 -26.55 -2.41 -4.35
C GLN A 278 -27.65 -2.19 -3.33
N LYS A 279 -28.61 -1.35 -3.69
CA LYS A 279 -29.78 -1.04 -2.90
C LYS A 279 -31.06 -1.52 -3.59
N ASP A 280 -32.00 -2.00 -2.79
CA ASP A 280 -33.33 -2.32 -3.28
C ASP A 280 -34.18 -1.04 -3.58
N ASN A 281 -35.49 -1.21 -3.71
CA ASN A 281 -36.39 -0.13 -4.14
C ASN A 281 -36.95 0.72 -2.99
N ALA A 282 -36.60 0.44 -1.73
CA ALA A 282 -37.21 1.10 -0.58
C ALA A 282 -36.30 1.05 0.65
N SER A 283 -36.50 2.02 1.53
CA SER A 283 -35.86 2.13 2.85
C SER A 283 -34.34 2.34 2.79
N SER A 284 -33.79 2.74 3.90
CA SER A 284 -32.36 2.85 4.16
C SER A 284 -32.14 2.68 5.65
N ALA A 285 -31.06 2.03 6.05
CA ALA A 285 -30.72 1.85 7.45
C ALA A 285 -29.20 1.86 7.65
N GLY A 286 -28.78 2.17 8.87
CA GLY A 286 -27.37 2.29 9.23
C GLY A 286 -26.73 3.51 8.58
N GLU A 287 -25.47 3.39 8.17
CA GLU A 287 -24.75 4.41 7.40
C GLU A 287 -25.00 4.31 5.90
N ASP A 288 -25.75 3.28 5.50
CA ASP A 288 -26.17 3.04 4.12
C ASP A 288 -24.99 2.87 3.15
N CYS A 289 -24.02 2.10 3.57
CA CYS A 289 -22.78 1.84 2.85
C CYS A 289 -22.11 0.52 3.29
N VAL A 290 -21.05 0.17 2.56
CA VAL A 290 -20.15 -0.95 2.87
C VAL A 290 -18.71 -0.49 2.76
N TRP A 291 -17.81 -1.22 3.41
CA TRP A 291 -16.37 -1.00 3.37
C TRP A 291 -15.66 -2.30 3.01
N ILE A 292 -14.58 -2.18 2.26
CA ILE A 292 -13.60 -3.26 2.07
C ILE A 292 -12.21 -2.77 2.46
N ASP A 293 -11.38 -3.70 2.89
CA ASP A 293 -10.02 -3.43 3.32
C ASP A 293 -9.16 -4.68 3.15
N ARG A 294 -7.84 -4.51 3.11
CA ARG A 294 -6.85 -5.59 3.07
C ARG A 294 -7.17 -6.65 2.01
N VAL A 295 -7.19 -6.25 0.75
CA VAL A 295 -7.35 -7.16 -0.38
C VAL A 295 -6.02 -7.83 -0.67
N VAL A 296 -5.92 -9.14 -0.47
CA VAL A 296 -4.74 -9.96 -0.70
C VAL A 296 -4.97 -10.81 -1.93
N PHE A 297 -4.18 -10.59 -2.97
CA PHE A 297 -4.29 -11.36 -4.21
C PHE A 297 -3.49 -12.67 -4.12
N PRO A 298 -3.87 -13.71 -4.88
CA PRO A 298 -3.09 -14.94 -4.98
C PRO A 298 -1.62 -14.68 -5.33
N PRO A 299 -0.69 -15.52 -4.85
CA PRO A 299 0.72 -15.39 -5.21
C PRO A 299 0.92 -15.33 -6.74
N GLY A 300 1.79 -14.42 -7.18
CA GLY A 300 2.06 -14.21 -8.60
C GLY A 300 0.96 -13.47 -9.36
N SER A 301 -0.03 -12.89 -8.67
CA SER A 301 -0.98 -11.99 -9.32
C SER A 301 -0.31 -10.71 -9.78
N VAL A 302 -0.70 -10.21 -10.95
CA VAL A 302 -0.17 -8.96 -11.53
C VAL A 302 -1.30 -8.12 -12.10
N SER A 303 -1.16 -6.80 -11.96
CA SER A 303 -2.05 -5.87 -12.64
C SER A 303 -1.79 -5.90 -14.15
N PRO A 304 -2.82 -6.02 -15.01
CA PRO A 304 -2.64 -6.00 -16.45
C PRO A 304 -1.96 -4.74 -17.00
N LEU A 305 -2.02 -3.62 -16.26
CA LEU A 305 -1.32 -2.38 -16.64
C LEU A 305 0.22 -2.49 -16.53
N ASN A 306 0.71 -3.49 -15.82
CA ASN A 306 2.14 -3.80 -15.70
C ASN A 306 2.57 -4.93 -16.64
N ILE A 307 1.68 -5.42 -17.51
CA ILE A 307 1.99 -6.43 -18.50
C ILE A 307 2.18 -5.72 -19.84
N ASP A 308 3.41 -5.56 -20.24
CA ASP A 308 3.78 -5.09 -21.59
C ASP A 308 3.82 -6.30 -22.54
N PHE A 309 2.63 -6.76 -22.94
CA PHE A 309 2.51 -7.91 -23.85
C PHE A 309 3.40 -7.74 -25.07
N GLY A 310 4.26 -8.72 -25.28
CA GLY A 310 5.20 -8.73 -26.37
C GLY A 310 6.52 -7.98 -26.14
N ASP A 311 6.65 -7.19 -25.08
CA ASP A 311 7.93 -6.58 -24.65
C ASP A 311 8.67 -7.49 -23.66
N LEU A 312 9.53 -8.35 -24.20
CA LEU A 312 10.29 -9.30 -23.40
C LEU A 312 11.66 -8.78 -22.96
N ASN A 313 12.16 -7.74 -23.61
CA ASN A 313 13.45 -7.15 -23.28
C ASN A 313 13.31 -5.92 -22.34
N SER A 314 12.06 -5.49 -22.05
CA SER A 314 11.69 -4.38 -21.18
C SER A 314 12.27 -3.04 -21.65
N ASP A 315 12.29 -2.82 -22.98
CA ASP A 315 12.72 -1.54 -23.56
C ASP A 315 11.54 -0.62 -23.92
N ASN A 316 10.31 -1.00 -23.58
CA ASN A 316 9.03 -0.36 -23.88
C ASN A 316 8.71 -0.26 -25.37
N ILE A 317 9.30 -1.14 -26.20
CA ILE A 317 9.05 -1.19 -27.64
C ILE A 317 8.90 -2.65 -28.08
N VAL A 318 7.70 -3.07 -28.40
CA VAL A 318 7.49 -4.41 -28.98
C VAL A 318 8.04 -4.45 -30.40
N ASN A 319 9.08 -5.26 -30.63
CA ASN A 319 9.76 -5.33 -31.91
C ASN A 319 10.39 -6.72 -32.16
N ILE A 320 11.18 -6.85 -33.22
CA ILE A 320 11.81 -8.12 -33.59
C ILE A 320 12.79 -8.66 -32.50
N LEU A 321 13.31 -7.81 -31.64
CA LEU A 321 14.22 -8.25 -30.56
C LEU A 321 13.46 -9.10 -29.53
N ASP A 322 12.20 -8.80 -29.26
CA ASP A 322 11.35 -9.53 -28.35
C ASP A 322 10.98 -10.92 -28.91
N VAL A 323 10.69 -10.96 -30.21
CA VAL A 323 10.54 -12.24 -30.93
C VAL A 323 11.78 -13.11 -30.77
N ILE A 324 12.99 -12.52 -30.86
CA ILE A 324 14.25 -13.26 -30.70
C ILE A 324 14.40 -13.77 -29.26
N VAL A 325 14.00 -12.98 -28.25
CA VAL A 325 14.01 -13.41 -26.83
C VAL A 325 13.08 -14.60 -26.64
N THR A 326 11.84 -14.54 -27.15
CA THR A 326 10.86 -15.64 -27.05
C THR A 326 11.35 -16.91 -27.76
N VAL A 327 11.93 -16.77 -28.95
CA VAL A 327 12.51 -17.92 -29.68
C VAL A 327 13.66 -18.56 -28.90
N ASN A 328 14.59 -17.75 -28.33
CA ASN A 328 15.70 -18.25 -27.52
C ASN A 328 15.24 -19.04 -26.30
N TYR A 329 14.17 -18.58 -25.65
CA TYR A 329 13.54 -19.32 -24.57
C TYR A 329 12.99 -20.67 -25.04
N LEU A 330 12.20 -20.69 -26.13
CA LEU A 330 11.57 -21.94 -26.64
C LEU A 330 12.59 -23.00 -27.09
N ILE A 331 13.76 -22.56 -27.55
CA ILE A 331 14.83 -23.51 -27.91
C ILE A 331 15.78 -23.83 -26.74
N GLY A 332 15.49 -23.31 -25.53
CA GLY A 332 16.23 -23.61 -24.31
C GLY A 332 17.59 -22.93 -24.20
N HIS A 333 17.80 -21.80 -24.86
CA HIS A 333 19.05 -21.03 -24.81
C HIS A 333 19.07 -20.04 -23.64
N ILE A 334 17.91 -19.59 -23.18
CA ILE A 334 17.75 -18.66 -22.04
C ILE A 334 16.57 -19.11 -21.20
N ASP A 335 16.58 -18.73 -19.92
CA ASP A 335 15.40 -18.75 -19.07
C ASP A 335 14.77 -17.37 -19.05
N LEU A 336 13.42 -17.33 -18.95
CA LEU A 336 12.67 -16.08 -18.76
C LEU A 336 12.32 -15.92 -17.30
N SER A 337 12.39 -14.67 -16.80
CA SER A 337 11.78 -14.31 -15.52
C SER A 337 10.27 -14.50 -15.57
N THR A 338 9.61 -14.54 -14.43
CA THR A 338 8.14 -14.70 -14.35
C THR A 338 7.40 -13.62 -15.15
N VAL A 339 7.87 -12.37 -15.08
CA VAL A 339 7.29 -11.26 -15.85
C VAL A 339 7.50 -11.42 -17.34
N GLN A 340 8.69 -11.82 -17.77
CA GLN A 340 8.95 -12.09 -19.19
C GLN A 340 8.11 -13.26 -19.73
N GLN A 341 7.84 -14.26 -18.88
CA GLN A 341 6.92 -15.34 -19.24
C GLN A 341 5.49 -14.84 -19.43
N GLN A 342 5.04 -13.88 -18.61
CA GLN A 342 3.74 -13.24 -18.75
C GLN A 342 3.66 -12.40 -20.03
N ASN A 343 4.67 -11.57 -20.27
CA ASN A 343 4.75 -10.74 -21.48
C ASN A 343 4.82 -11.60 -22.75
N ALA A 344 5.33 -12.83 -22.63
CA ALA A 344 5.46 -13.78 -23.73
C ALA A 344 4.20 -14.60 -24.00
N ASP A 345 3.35 -14.84 -23.00
CA ASP A 345 2.09 -15.58 -23.15
C ASP A 345 0.98 -14.66 -23.69
N MET A 346 1.03 -14.44 -24.97
CA MET A 346 0.17 -13.48 -25.68
C MET A 346 -1.30 -13.88 -25.71
N ASN A 347 -1.58 -15.18 -25.65
CA ASN A 347 -2.94 -15.72 -25.70
C ASN A 347 -3.48 -16.11 -24.31
N LEU A 348 -2.66 -15.94 -23.25
CA LEU A 348 -3.01 -16.23 -21.85
C LEU A 348 -3.46 -17.69 -21.63
N ASP A 349 -2.88 -18.65 -22.37
CA ASP A 349 -3.20 -20.07 -22.21
C ASP A 349 -2.27 -20.79 -21.19
N GLY A 350 -1.34 -20.05 -20.57
CA GLY A 350 -0.37 -20.53 -19.60
C GLY A 350 0.81 -21.31 -20.23
N ASN A 351 0.93 -21.30 -21.56
CA ASN A 351 2.00 -22.01 -22.26
C ASN A 351 2.65 -21.16 -23.33
N ILE A 352 3.86 -20.72 -23.09
CA ILE A 352 4.61 -20.00 -24.11
C ILE A 352 5.01 -20.97 -25.23
N ASN A 353 4.55 -20.67 -26.46
CA ASN A 353 4.75 -21.53 -27.62
C ASN A 353 4.79 -20.73 -28.94
N VAL A 354 4.72 -21.40 -30.09
CA VAL A 354 4.81 -20.72 -31.40
C VAL A 354 3.61 -19.81 -31.68
N LEU A 355 2.45 -20.04 -31.03
CA LEU A 355 1.28 -19.20 -31.24
C LEU A 355 1.52 -17.81 -30.68
N ASP A 356 2.19 -17.71 -29.53
CA ASP A 356 2.54 -16.44 -28.91
C ASP A 356 3.53 -15.66 -29.77
N ILE A 357 4.54 -16.36 -30.30
CA ILE A 357 5.48 -15.73 -31.25
C ILE A 357 4.72 -15.13 -32.45
N LEU A 358 3.73 -15.83 -33.00
CA LEU A 358 2.94 -15.30 -34.11
C LEU A 358 2.16 -14.05 -33.70
N MET A 359 1.62 -14.01 -32.50
CA MET A 359 0.90 -12.83 -31.99
C MET A 359 1.85 -11.64 -31.74
N ILE A 360 3.06 -11.87 -31.21
CA ILE A 360 4.08 -10.82 -31.10
C ILE A 360 4.47 -10.30 -32.49
N VAL A 361 4.66 -11.21 -33.47
CA VAL A 361 4.98 -10.83 -34.84
C VAL A 361 3.85 -10.02 -35.49
N ASP A 362 2.58 -10.41 -35.29
CA ASP A 362 1.44 -9.65 -35.78
C ASP A 362 1.42 -8.23 -35.17
N LEU A 363 1.69 -8.08 -33.87
CA LEU A 363 1.79 -6.78 -33.21
C LEU A 363 2.92 -5.91 -33.79
N VAL A 364 4.08 -6.52 -34.09
CA VAL A 364 5.24 -5.84 -34.73
C VAL A 364 4.95 -5.41 -36.17
N LEU A 365 4.05 -6.09 -36.87
CA LEU A 365 3.72 -5.78 -38.26
C LEU A 365 2.55 -4.79 -38.42
N GLU A 366 1.80 -4.53 -37.34
CA GLU A 366 0.70 -3.55 -37.33
C GLU A 366 1.19 -2.11 -37.06
N ASP A 367 2.43 -1.94 -36.50
CA ASP A 367 3.12 -0.67 -36.33
C ASP A 367 3.92 -0.28 -37.59
#